data_8e0fed9070f2b1801fd6b66cdccb86ef
#
_entry.id   8e0fed9070f2b1801fd6b66cdccb86ef
#
_cell.length_a   1.000
_cell.length_b   1.000
_cell.length_c   1.000
_cell.angle_alpha   90.00
_cell.angle_beta   90.00
_cell.angle_gamma   90.00
#
_symmetry.space_group_name_H-M   'P 1'
#
loop_
_entity.id
_entity.type
_entity.pdbx_description
1 polymer ?
#
loop_
_entity_poly.entity_id
_entity_poly.type
_entity_poly.pdbx_seq_one_letter_code
_entity_poly.pdbx_strand_id
1 'polypeptide(L)'
;MPALRVCYQTIEFGDVDIHLRTLRDRQQYLDVDNIAQRLGISSTIWSLFGVVWQSSEVLAHLLFDYEIAGKRILEVGCGIGLTSLMLNSRLANITATDYHPEAEQFLLENVLLNKGKKIPFVRTGWADKESDLGTY
;
A
#
# COMPACT_ATOMS: atom_id res chain seq x y z
N MET A 1 -26.14 0.26 -3.59
CA MET A 1 -24.88 0.42 -2.84
C MET A 1 -23.91 1.27 -3.63
N PRO A 2 -23.42 2.35 -3.06
CA PRO A 2 -22.33 3.07 -3.72
C PRO A 2 -21.10 2.17 -3.76
N ALA A 3 -20.53 2.02 -4.95
CA ALA A 3 -19.28 1.31 -5.12
C ALA A 3 -18.12 2.29 -5.04
N LEU A 4 -16.95 1.81 -4.62
CA LEU A 4 -15.74 2.62 -4.68
C LEU A 4 -15.43 2.99 -6.13
N ARG A 5 -15.19 4.27 -6.34
CA ARG A 5 -14.76 4.78 -7.64
C ARG A 5 -13.24 4.72 -7.69
N VAL A 6 -12.72 4.06 -8.70
CA VAL A 6 -11.28 3.86 -8.84
C VAL A 6 -10.78 4.44 -10.15
N CYS A 7 -9.49 4.69 -10.21
CA CYS A 7 -8.80 5.00 -11.46
C CYS A 7 -7.49 4.22 -11.53
N TYR A 8 -6.91 4.21 -12.71
CA TYR A 8 -5.66 3.50 -12.97
C TYR A 8 -4.61 4.49 -13.44
N GLN A 9 -3.41 4.32 -12.95
CA GLN A 9 -2.27 5.14 -13.34
C GLN A 9 -1.01 4.28 -13.37
N THR A 10 0.01 4.76 -14.05
CA THR A 10 1.30 4.06 -14.17
C THR A 10 2.40 4.99 -13.71
N ILE A 11 3.29 4.47 -12.87
CA ILE A 11 4.51 5.18 -12.44
C ILE A 11 5.69 4.46 -13.08
N GLU A 12 6.53 5.21 -13.76
CA GLU A 12 7.68 4.69 -14.50
C GLU A 12 8.94 4.72 -13.62
N PHE A 13 9.68 3.60 -13.61
CA PHE A 13 10.98 3.46 -12.93
C PHE A 13 11.98 2.89 -13.93
N GLY A 14 12.64 3.76 -14.69
CA GLY A 14 13.54 3.31 -15.73
C GLY A 14 12.82 2.46 -16.78
N ASP A 15 13.15 1.20 -16.86
CA ASP A 15 12.52 0.22 -17.76
C ASP A 15 11.38 -0.58 -17.10
N VAL A 16 11.03 -0.25 -15.87
CA VAL A 16 9.96 -0.92 -15.11
C VAL A 16 8.80 0.04 -14.90
N ASP A 17 7.61 -0.41 -15.26
CA ASP A 17 6.37 0.32 -15.06
C ASP A 17 5.58 -0.36 -13.94
N ILE A 18 5.13 0.43 -12.97
CA ILE A 18 4.24 -0.04 -11.91
C ILE A 18 2.84 0.53 -12.15
N HIS A 19 1.90 -0.36 -12.39
CA HIS A 19 0.51 -0.02 -12.62
C HIS A 19 -0.24 0.01 -11.29
N LEU A 20 -1.06 1.04 -11.08
CA LEU A 20 -1.77 1.26 -9.83
C LEU A 20 -3.26 1.42 -10.07
N ARG A 21 -4.05 0.73 -9.26
CA ARG A 21 -5.46 0.99 -9.06
C ARG A 21 -5.56 1.80 -7.78
N THR A 22 -6.11 3.02 -7.89
CA THR A 22 -6.21 3.97 -6.78
C THR A 22 -7.66 4.45 -6.63
N LEU A 23 -7.95 5.13 -5.53
CA LEU A 23 -9.22 5.84 -5.41
C LEU A 23 -9.26 6.99 -6.43
N ARG A 24 -10.38 7.09 -7.14
CA ARG A 24 -10.60 8.16 -8.11
C ARG A 24 -10.92 9.49 -7.42
N ASP A 25 -11.71 9.41 -6.34
CA ASP A 25 -12.18 10.56 -5.60
C ASP A 25 -11.59 10.54 -4.18
N ARG A 26 -10.81 11.57 -3.85
CA ARG A 26 -10.15 11.69 -2.55
C ARG A 26 -11.12 11.97 -1.41
N GLN A 27 -12.36 12.29 -1.71
CA GLN A 27 -13.40 12.60 -0.71
C GLN A 27 -14.38 11.45 -0.50
N GLN A 28 -14.24 10.35 -1.23
CA GLN A 28 -15.16 9.24 -1.05
C GLN A 28 -14.93 8.51 0.27
N TYR A 29 -16.02 8.00 0.80
CA TYR A 29 -16.03 7.27 2.05
C TYR A 29 -16.98 6.07 1.91
N LEU A 30 -16.50 4.90 2.31
CA LEU A 30 -17.30 3.68 2.33
C LEU A 30 -16.87 2.81 3.51
N ASP A 31 -17.76 2.69 4.51
CA ASP A 31 -17.49 1.92 5.73
C ASP A 31 -18.75 1.14 6.13
N VAL A 32 -19.12 0.19 5.28
CA VAL A 32 -20.41 -0.54 5.38
C VAL A 32 -20.57 -1.23 6.74
N ASP A 33 -19.51 -1.83 7.25
CA ASP A 33 -19.53 -2.59 8.51
C ASP A 33 -19.01 -1.79 9.70
N ASN A 34 -18.82 -0.47 9.55
CA ASN A 34 -18.27 0.43 10.56
C ASN A 34 -16.91 0.00 11.10
N ILE A 35 -16.14 -0.73 10.29
CA ILE A 35 -14.80 -1.22 10.67
C ILE A 35 -13.85 -0.04 10.85
N ALA A 36 -13.82 0.87 9.86
CA ALA A 36 -12.94 2.04 9.92
C ALA A 36 -13.31 2.94 11.10
N GLN A 37 -14.61 3.16 11.33
CA GLN A 37 -15.07 3.96 12.46
C GLN A 37 -14.62 3.38 13.80
N ARG A 38 -14.74 2.07 13.98
CA ARG A 38 -14.29 1.38 15.20
C ARG A 38 -12.77 1.49 15.42
N LEU A 39 -12.01 1.64 14.34
CA LEU A 39 -10.55 1.84 14.40
C LEU A 39 -10.16 3.32 14.57
N GLY A 40 -11.14 4.22 14.70
CA GLY A 40 -10.87 5.65 14.85
C GLY A 40 -10.57 6.37 13.55
N ILE A 41 -10.84 5.77 12.42
CA ILE A 41 -10.65 6.38 11.08
C ILE A 41 -11.91 7.15 10.72
N SER A 42 -11.82 8.49 10.72
CA SER A 42 -12.96 9.35 10.38
C SER A 42 -13.22 9.37 8.87
N SER A 43 -14.42 9.81 8.49
CA SER A 43 -14.77 9.97 7.07
C SER A 43 -13.84 10.96 6.35
N THR A 44 -13.30 11.93 7.06
CA THR A 44 -12.40 12.95 6.50
C THR A 44 -11.06 12.37 6.07
N ILE A 45 -10.52 11.40 6.82
CA ILE A 45 -9.21 10.81 6.55
C ILE A 45 -9.29 9.44 5.89
N TRP A 46 -10.49 8.88 5.76
CA TRP A 46 -10.68 7.51 5.26
C TRP A 46 -10.02 7.28 3.90
N SER A 47 -10.16 8.20 2.98
CA SER A 47 -9.68 8.05 1.61
C SER A 47 -8.16 8.26 1.44
N LEU A 48 -7.48 8.72 2.48
CA LEU A 48 -6.05 9.08 2.38
C LEU A 48 -5.15 7.87 2.07
N PHE A 49 -5.56 6.66 2.44
CA PHE A 49 -4.80 5.45 2.11
C PHE A 49 -4.77 5.18 0.60
N GLY A 50 -5.80 5.61 -0.10
CA GLY A 50 -6.10 5.19 -1.47
C GLY A 50 -5.50 6.06 -2.57
N VAL A 51 -4.60 6.98 -2.24
CA VAL A 51 -4.00 7.93 -3.18
C VAL A 51 -2.48 7.77 -3.20
N VAL A 52 -1.86 8.18 -4.31
CA VAL A 52 -0.41 8.21 -4.40
C VAL A 52 0.10 9.53 -3.83
N TRP A 53 0.92 9.42 -2.79
CA TRP A 53 1.57 10.58 -2.18
C TRP A 53 2.90 10.88 -2.89
N GLN A 54 3.25 12.15 -3.03
CA GLN A 54 4.54 12.55 -3.58
C GLN A 54 5.71 11.91 -2.82
N SER A 55 5.60 11.84 -1.50
CA SER A 55 6.61 11.18 -0.66
C SER A 55 6.79 9.70 -1.00
N SER A 56 5.71 9.01 -1.37
CA SER A 56 5.77 7.61 -1.81
C SER A 56 6.51 7.47 -3.14
N GLU A 57 6.28 8.38 -4.07
CA GLU A 57 7.00 8.39 -5.35
C GLU A 57 8.49 8.65 -5.14
N VAL A 58 8.85 9.63 -4.32
CA VAL A 58 10.26 9.91 -3.98
C VAL A 58 10.92 8.71 -3.34
N LEU A 59 10.26 8.10 -2.36
CA LEU A 59 10.78 6.92 -1.67
C LEU A 59 10.96 5.75 -2.65
N ALA A 60 9.99 5.50 -3.50
CA ALA A 60 10.06 4.41 -4.47
C ALA A 60 11.20 4.62 -5.47
N HIS A 61 11.39 5.84 -5.97
CA HIS A 61 12.51 6.17 -6.84
C HIS A 61 13.86 6.01 -6.14
N LEU A 62 13.97 6.43 -4.87
CA LEU A 62 15.18 6.24 -4.08
C LEU A 62 15.51 4.75 -3.93
N LEU A 63 14.52 3.91 -3.65
CA LEU A 63 14.72 2.49 -3.42
C LEU A 63 14.85 1.67 -4.71
N PHE A 64 14.57 2.28 -5.86
CA PHE A 64 14.71 1.60 -7.14
C PHE A 64 16.14 1.10 -7.37
N ASP A 65 17.15 1.89 -6.99
CA ASP A 65 18.55 1.55 -7.13
C ASP A 65 19.20 1.12 -5.80
N TYR A 66 18.45 1.08 -4.72
CA TYR A 66 18.98 0.73 -3.40
C TYR A 66 19.37 -0.74 -3.33
N GLU A 67 20.45 -1.05 -2.61
CA GLU A 67 20.90 -2.43 -2.40
C GLU A 67 19.95 -3.18 -1.47
N ILE A 68 19.29 -4.21 -2.00
CA ILE A 68 18.28 -4.97 -1.25
C ILE A 68 18.68 -6.43 -0.99
N ALA A 69 19.80 -6.89 -1.55
CA ALA A 69 20.22 -8.30 -1.41
C ALA A 69 20.39 -8.67 0.07
N GLY A 70 19.77 -9.77 0.47
CA GLY A 70 19.88 -10.29 1.83
C GLY A 70 19.13 -9.49 2.89
N LYS A 71 18.34 -8.49 2.50
CA LYS A 71 17.60 -7.64 3.44
C LYS A 71 16.14 -8.08 3.54
N ARG A 72 15.61 -8.06 4.76
CA ARG A 72 14.17 -8.11 5.01
C ARG A 72 13.68 -6.67 5.11
N ILE A 73 12.65 -6.34 4.37
CA ILE A 73 12.15 -4.98 4.26
C ILE A 73 10.70 -4.93 4.77
N LEU A 74 10.42 -3.94 5.59
CA LEU A 74 9.08 -3.67 6.10
C LEU A 74 8.64 -2.28 5.64
N GLU A 75 7.53 -2.20 4.94
CA GLU A 75 6.90 -0.91 4.65
C GLU A 75 5.81 -0.65 5.68
N VAL A 76 5.93 0.44 6.42
CA VAL A 76 4.97 0.88 7.43
C VAL A 76 4.08 1.96 6.81
N GLY A 77 2.76 1.82 6.97
CA GLY A 77 1.82 2.77 6.38
C GLY A 77 1.83 2.73 4.86
N CYS A 78 1.75 1.56 4.27
CA CYS A 78 1.97 1.37 2.84
C CYS A 78 0.90 2.05 1.94
N GLY A 79 -0.29 2.31 2.46
CA GLY A 79 -1.39 2.86 1.68
C GLY A 79 -1.68 2.04 0.42
N ILE A 80 -1.50 2.64 -0.74
CA ILE A 80 -1.66 1.96 -2.05
C ILE A 80 -0.55 0.92 -2.29
N GLY A 81 0.59 1.05 -1.61
CA GLY A 81 1.67 0.09 -1.71
C GLY A 81 2.64 0.30 -2.87
N LEU A 82 2.76 1.52 -3.39
CA LEU A 82 3.65 1.81 -4.52
C LEU A 82 5.08 1.32 -4.29
N THR A 83 5.66 1.65 -3.14
CA THR A 83 7.03 1.25 -2.80
C THR A 83 7.15 -0.27 -2.69
N SER A 84 6.20 -0.91 -2.01
CA SER A 84 6.17 -2.37 -1.89
C SER A 84 6.03 -3.04 -3.25
N LEU A 85 5.20 -2.51 -4.14
CA LEU A 85 5.03 -3.04 -5.50
C LEU A 85 6.31 -2.93 -6.31
N MET A 86 6.98 -1.78 -6.23
CA MET A 86 8.25 -1.57 -6.94
C MET A 86 9.33 -2.51 -6.40
N LEU A 87 9.46 -2.63 -5.08
CA LEU A 87 10.41 -3.56 -4.47
C LEU A 87 10.08 -5.02 -4.82
N ASN A 88 8.80 -5.35 -4.86
CA ASN A 88 8.34 -6.69 -5.28
C ASN A 88 8.76 -7.00 -6.72
N SER A 89 8.73 -6.02 -7.60
CA SER A 89 9.19 -6.17 -8.99
C SER A 89 10.70 -6.48 -9.06
N ARG A 90 11.45 -6.04 -8.05
CA ARG A 90 12.88 -6.35 -7.88
C ARG A 90 13.12 -7.66 -7.10
N LEU A 91 12.09 -8.42 -6.81
CA LEU A 91 12.15 -9.66 -6.04
C LEU A 91 12.66 -9.46 -4.60
N ALA A 92 12.42 -8.29 -4.01
CA ALA A 92 12.78 -8.00 -2.64
C ALA A 92 11.99 -8.86 -1.65
N ASN A 93 12.57 -9.11 -0.49
CA ASN A 93 11.87 -9.72 0.65
C ASN A 93 11.13 -8.62 1.40
N ILE A 94 9.92 -8.29 0.93
CA ILE A 94 9.12 -7.16 1.40
C ILE A 94 7.86 -7.64 2.10
N THR A 95 7.57 -7.03 3.25
CA THR A 95 6.28 -7.13 3.95
C THR A 95 5.69 -5.73 4.04
N ALA A 96 4.42 -5.59 3.70
CA ALA A 96 3.71 -4.33 3.77
C ALA A 96 2.78 -4.31 4.98
N THR A 97 2.62 -3.14 5.59
CA THR A 97 1.70 -2.94 6.71
C THR A 97 0.92 -1.65 6.53
N ASP A 98 -0.30 -1.65 7.01
CA ASP A 98 -1.11 -0.44 7.14
C ASP A 98 -2.18 -0.68 8.21
N TYR A 99 -2.69 0.41 8.76
CA TYR A 99 -3.78 0.35 9.73
C TYR A 99 -5.15 0.35 9.07
N HIS A 100 -5.25 0.86 7.84
CA HIS A 100 -6.53 1.00 7.14
C HIS A 100 -7.09 -0.35 6.71
N PRO A 101 -8.39 -0.63 6.99
CA PRO A 101 -8.97 -1.94 6.69
C PRO A 101 -9.04 -2.28 5.19
N GLU A 102 -9.03 -1.27 4.30
CA GLU A 102 -9.09 -1.48 2.86
C GLU A 102 -7.72 -1.60 2.19
N ALA A 103 -6.62 -1.30 2.90
CA ALA A 103 -5.29 -1.27 2.31
C ALA A 103 -4.86 -2.65 1.78
N GLU A 104 -5.17 -3.72 2.50
CA GLU A 104 -4.81 -5.08 2.08
C GLU A 104 -5.43 -5.45 0.75
N GLN A 105 -6.72 -5.16 0.57
CA GLN A 105 -7.44 -5.48 -0.66
C GLN A 105 -6.90 -4.68 -1.86
N PHE A 106 -6.62 -3.40 -1.66
CA PHE A 106 -6.01 -2.58 -2.70
C PHE A 106 -4.62 -3.09 -3.08
N LEU A 107 -3.81 -3.44 -2.09
CA LEU A 107 -2.48 -4.01 -2.36
C LEU A 107 -2.59 -5.32 -3.14
N LEU A 108 -3.47 -6.22 -2.72
CA LEU A 108 -3.68 -7.51 -3.40
C LEU A 108 -4.06 -7.30 -4.87
N GLU A 109 -5.02 -6.42 -5.14
CA GLU A 109 -5.43 -6.15 -6.51
C GLU A 109 -4.32 -5.49 -7.33
N ASN A 110 -3.52 -4.62 -6.72
CA ASN A 110 -2.37 -4.02 -7.39
C ASN A 110 -1.25 -5.04 -7.67
N VAL A 111 -1.04 -6.00 -6.78
CA VAL A 111 -0.11 -7.12 -7.04
C VAL A 111 -0.57 -7.91 -8.27
N LEU A 112 -1.85 -8.23 -8.34
CA LEU A 112 -2.42 -8.96 -9.50
C LEU A 112 -2.31 -8.15 -10.78
N LEU A 113 -2.58 -6.85 -10.72
CA LEU A 113 -2.48 -5.94 -11.87
C LEU A 113 -1.05 -5.91 -12.46
N ASN A 114 -0.04 -6.02 -11.61
CA ASN A 114 1.36 -6.03 -12.01
C ASN A 114 1.92 -7.46 -12.23
N LYS A 115 1.09 -8.49 -12.12
CA LYS A 115 1.48 -9.90 -12.29
C LYS A 115 2.62 -10.31 -11.36
N GLY A 116 2.66 -9.71 -10.17
CA GLY A 116 3.70 -9.95 -9.18
C GLY A 116 3.40 -11.13 -8.27
N LYS A 117 4.38 -11.49 -7.46
CA LYS A 117 4.20 -12.43 -6.35
C LYS A 117 3.37 -11.76 -5.26
N LYS A 118 2.62 -12.57 -4.51
CA LYS A 118 1.91 -12.07 -3.34
C LYS A 118 2.89 -11.38 -2.37
N ILE A 119 2.53 -10.17 -1.93
CA ILE A 119 3.26 -9.45 -0.89
C ILE A 119 2.61 -9.78 0.46
N PRO A 120 3.36 -10.31 1.44
CA PRO A 120 2.83 -10.49 2.79
C PRO A 120 2.34 -9.15 3.35
N PHE A 121 1.15 -9.17 3.95
CA PHE A 121 0.55 -7.97 4.51
C PHE A 121 0.10 -8.23 5.94
N VAL A 122 0.36 -7.27 6.82
CA VAL A 122 -0.12 -7.29 8.22
C VAL A 122 -0.83 -5.97 8.51
N ARG A 123 -2.11 -6.05 8.91
CA ARG A 123 -2.83 -4.86 9.35
C ARG A 123 -2.43 -4.54 10.79
N THR A 124 -1.72 -3.45 10.99
CA THR A 124 -1.24 -3.04 12.29
C THR A 124 -1.01 -1.54 12.35
N GLY A 125 -1.19 -0.95 13.53
CA GLY A 125 -0.80 0.42 13.82
C GLY A 125 0.61 0.51 14.39
N TRP A 126 1.21 1.68 14.33
CA TRP A 126 2.58 1.88 14.82
C TRP A 126 2.70 1.75 16.35
N ALA A 127 1.58 1.93 17.05
CA ALA A 127 1.52 1.83 18.51
C ALA A 127 1.08 0.46 19.01
N ASP A 128 0.85 -0.51 18.12
CA ASP A 128 0.38 -1.84 18.51
C ASP A 128 1.50 -2.62 19.18
N LYS A 129 1.28 -2.98 20.44
CA LYS A 129 2.28 -3.67 21.26
C LYS A 129 2.40 -5.17 20.97
N GLU A 130 1.41 -5.74 20.32
CA GLU A 130 1.31 -7.18 20.06
C GLU A 130 1.53 -7.56 18.59
N SER A 131 2.09 -6.66 17.80
CA SER A 131 2.40 -6.99 16.41
C SER A 131 3.62 -7.90 16.35
N ASP A 132 3.43 -9.12 15.86
CA ASP A 132 4.52 -10.08 15.66
C ASP A 132 5.09 -9.93 14.25
N LEU A 133 5.79 -8.84 14.02
CA LEU A 133 6.39 -8.54 12.72
C LEU A 133 7.81 -9.11 12.59
N GLY A 134 8.46 -9.46 13.69
CA GLY A 134 9.85 -9.88 13.68
C GLY A 134 10.82 -8.71 13.49
N THR A 135 12.00 -9.00 13.00
CA THR A 135 13.09 -8.03 12.76
C THR A 135 13.28 -7.78 11.26
N TYR A 136 13.63 -6.53 10.93
CA TYR A 136 13.83 -6.08 9.54
C TYR A 136 15.09 -5.24 9.39
#